data_7055af4feb75f9b5ca2c7278398ff626
#
_entry.id   7055af4feb75f9b5ca2c7278398ff626
#
_cell.length_a   1.000
_cell.length_b   1.000
_cell.length_c   1.000
_cell.angle_alpha   90.00
_cell.angle_beta   90.00
_cell.angle_gamma   90.00
#
_symmetry.space_group_name_H-M   'P 1'
#
loop_
_entity.id
_entity.type
_entity.pdbx_description
1 polymer ?
#
loop_
_entity_poly.entity_id
_entity_poly.type
_entity_poly.pdbx_seq_one_letter_code
_entity_poly.pdbx_strand_id
1 'polypeptide(L)'
;MQVSSFNYIIIGAGSAGCVLANRLSVNPDINVLLIEAGPSDKTWKTSMPAALLYTMHDPKYNYLYETDPEPYMNNRRMFCPRGKMLGGSSSHNGMVHVRGNAMDFENWAQKDLKSWNYNNVLPYFKKSESISGLDSKYRSDNGPLKLSRSSEGNVLSKVYLEAAEQAGYEINNDMNGYKQEGFGLMDTTIFGGKRQSTSVTYLHPVIKRKNLKVITKTVVHKIMIENNKAVGVEYSQGKRKEEVYAENEVILSAGAINSPQLLMLSGVGPADHLKELDIPVHCNSKGVGENLQDHLETYLQYECTKPVTLYTSYNP
;
A
#
# COMPACT_ATOMS: atom_id res chain seq x y z
N MET A 1 -8.49 26.49 25.31
CA MET A 1 -8.53 25.04 24.95
C MET A 1 -7.09 24.61 24.86
N GLN A 2 -6.71 23.50 25.51
CA GLN A 2 -5.34 22.99 25.39
C GLN A 2 -5.22 22.42 23.99
N VAL A 3 -4.34 22.99 23.18
CA VAL A 3 -4.05 22.49 21.82
C VAL A 3 -3.40 21.12 21.99
N SER A 4 -4.00 20.10 21.41
CA SER A 4 -3.39 18.77 21.49
C SER A 4 -2.18 18.69 20.56
N SER A 5 -1.02 18.33 21.09
CA SER A 5 0.20 18.10 20.31
C SER A 5 0.64 16.65 20.39
N PHE A 6 1.32 16.20 19.33
CA PHE A 6 1.96 14.90 19.24
C PHE A 6 3.37 15.09 18.68
N ASN A 7 4.29 14.19 19.02
CA ASN A 7 5.62 14.26 18.42
C ASN A 7 5.55 14.01 16.91
N TYR A 8 4.74 13.01 16.49
CA TYR A 8 4.53 12.69 15.09
C TYR A 8 3.04 12.58 14.76
N ILE A 9 2.65 13.14 13.61
CA ILE A 9 1.33 12.96 13.02
C ILE A 9 1.51 12.20 11.71
N ILE A 10 0.89 11.03 11.59
CA ILE A 10 0.93 10.18 10.40
C ILE A 10 -0.43 10.27 9.70
N ILE A 11 -0.44 10.73 8.46
CA ILE A 11 -1.64 10.86 7.63
C ILE A 11 -1.79 9.64 6.73
N GLY A 12 -2.82 8.84 6.94
CA GLY A 12 -3.11 7.60 6.23
C GLY A 12 -2.55 6.36 6.94
N ALA A 13 -3.45 5.47 7.36
CA ALA A 13 -3.13 4.17 7.95
C ALA A 13 -3.03 3.07 6.90
N GLY A 14 -2.46 3.38 5.73
CA GLY A 14 -2.12 2.43 4.69
C GLY A 14 -0.88 1.60 5.03
N SER A 15 -0.28 0.98 4.01
CA SER A 15 0.88 0.09 4.20
C SER A 15 2.04 0.79 4.91
N ALA A 16 2.41 1.99 4.47
CA ALA A 16 3.50 2.76 5.08
C ALA A 16 3.13 3.28 6.47
N GLY A 17 1.93 3.87 6.62
CA GLY A 17 1.51 4.47 7.90
C GLY A 17 1.39 3.46 9.03
N CYS A 18 0.92 2.24 8.77
CA CYS A 18 0.89 1.17 9.76
C CYS A 18 2.29 0.77 10.26
N VAL A 19 3.26 0.69 9.34
CA VAL A 19 4.65 0.40 9.69
C VAL A 19 5.25 1.53 10.53
N LEU A 20 5.08 2.77 10.09
CA LEU A 20 5.62 3.95 10.79
C LEU A 20 5.01 4.11 12.19
N ALA A 21 3.69 3.93 12.33
CA ALA A 21 3.03 3.96 13.62
C ALA A 21 3.58 2.91 14.58
N ASN A 22 3.84 1.69 14.07
CA ASN A 22 4.47 0.63 14.86
C ASN A 22 5.87 1.02 15.33
N ARG A 23 6.71 1.52 14.41
CA ARG A 23 8.13 1.77 14.68
C ARG A 23 8.37 3.01 15.53
N LEU A 24 7.68 4.11 15.23
CA LEU A 24 7.83 5.36 15.99
C LEU A 24 7.30 5.24 17.43
N SER A 25 6.24 4.46 17.65
CA SER A 25 5.68 4.26 18.98
C SER A 25 6.42 3.22 19.83
N VAL A 26 7.57 2.69 19.40
CA VAL A 26 8.41 1.79 20.22
C VAL A 26 8.96 2.51 21.44
N ASN A 27 9.41 3.76 21.27
CA ASN A 27 9.82 4.59 22.38
C ASN A 27 8.56 5.14 23.07
N PRO A 28 8.33 4.83 24.38
CA PRO A 28 7.13 5.28 25.11
C PRO A 28 7.07 6.79 25.32
N ASP A 29 8.17 7.52 25.21
CA ASP A 29 8.25 8.97 25.35
C ASP A 29 7.81 9.71 24.05
N ILE A 30 7.65 8.98 22.96
CA ILE A 30 7.23 9.51 21.66
C ILE A 30 5.73 9.30 21.45
N ASN A 31 4.96 10.38 21.46
CA ASN A 31 3.52 10.34 21.20
C ASN A 31 3.24 10.39 19.70
N VAL A 32 2.52 9.41 19.20
CA VAL A 32 2.19 9.26 17.76
C VAL A 32 0.69 9.33 17.56
N LEU A 33 0.26 10.18 16.62
CA LEU A 33 -1.11 10.20 16.11
C LEU A 33 -1.15 9.60 14.70
N LEU A 34 -1.98 8.58 14.50
CA LEU A 34 -2.27 8.00 13.18
C LEU A 34 -3.70 8.33 12.78
N ILE A 35 -3.87 8.99 11.63
CA ILE A 35 -5.18 9.45 11.12
C ILE A 35 -5.54 8.64 9.88
N GLU A 36 -6.76 8.06 9.86
CA GLU A 36 -7.29 7.29 8.73
C GLU A 36 -8.68 7.78 8.33
N ALA A 37 -8.87 8.01 7.04
CA ALA A 37 -10.13 8.47 6.48
C ALA A 37 -11.23 7.40 6.56
N GLY A 38 -10.86 6.15 6.39
CA GLY A 38 -11.77 5.02 6.40
C GLY A 38 -12.03 4.44 7.79
N PRO A 39 -12.85 3.39 7.86
CA PRO A 39 -13.17 2.68 9.10
C PRO A 39 -12.06 1.70 9.50
N SER A 40 -12.29 0.99 10.60
CA SER A 40 -11.53 -0.19 10.99
C SER A 40 -11.66 -1.31 9.94
N ASP A 41 -10.58 -2.08 9.78
CA ASP A 41 -10.49 -3.27 8.93
C ASP A 41 -11.04 -4.54 9.59
N LYS A 42 -11.53 -4.47 10.82
CA LYS A 42 -12.06 -5.63 11.57
C LYS A 42 -13.41 -6.11 11.03
N THR A 43 -13.36 -6.80 9.91
CA THR A 43 -14.52 -7.43 9.27
C THR A 43 -14.09 -8.71 8.54
N TRP A 44 -15.02 -9.65 8.37
CA TRP A 44 -14.76 -10.87 7.59
C TRP A 44 -14.38 -10.56 6.13
N LYS A 45 -14.92 -9.46 5.56
CA LYS A 45 -14.64 -9.03 4.18
C LYS A 45 -13.17 -8.73 3.94
N THR A 46 -12.44 -8.28 4.96
CA THR A 46 -11.00 -7.99 4.85
C THR A 46 -10.13 -9.17 5.25
N SER A 47 -10.58 -10.00 6.21
CA SER A 47 -9.80 -11.13 6.70
C SER A 47 -9.84 -12.35 5.78
N MET A 48 -10.96 -12.56 5.09
CA MET A 48 -11.18 -13.69 4.17
C MET A 48 -10.57 -13.38 2.79
N PRO A 49 -9.58 -14.13 2.31
CA PRO A 49 -8.95 -13.87 1.02
C PRO A 49 -9.93 -13.82 -0.16
N ALA A 50 -10.87 -14.77 -0.24
CA ALA A 50 -11.87 -14.83 -1.30
C ALA A 50 -12.86 -13.65 -1.32
N ALA A 51 -12.93 -12.87 -0.24
CA ALA A 51 -13.87 -11.76 -0.11
C ALA A 51 -13.37 -10.43 -0.68
N LEU A 52 -12.24 -10.39 -1.39
CA LEU A 52 -11.63 -9.15 -1.87
C LEU A 52 -12.59 -8.27 -2.70
N LEU A 53 -13.42 -8.86 -3.55
CA LEU A 53 -14.38 -8.13 -4.40
C LEU A 53 -15.42 -7.38 -3.58
N TYR A 54 -15.82 -7.87 -2.41
CA TYR A 54 -16.75 -7.18 -1.53
C TYR A 54 -16.22 -5.87 -0.96
N THR A 55 -14.90 -5.73 -0.82
CA THR A 55 -14.29 -4.48 -0.37
C THR A 55 -13.90 -3.57 -1.53
N MET A 56 -13.56 -4.13 -2.69
CA MET A 56 -13.18 -3.37 -3.88
C MET A 56 -14.32 -2.53 -4.47
N HIS A 57 -15.57 -2.96 -4.32
CA HIS A 57 -16.75 -2.25 -4.84
C HIS A 57 -17.58 -1.56 -3.74
N ASP A 58 -17.13 -1.58 -2.49
CA ASP A 58 -17.85 -0.95 -1.37
C ASP A 58 -17.26 0.44 -1.07
N PRO A 59 -17.99 1.56 -1.29
CA PRO A 59 -17.51 2.93 -1.06
C PRO A 59 -17.12 3.20 0.41
N LYS A 60 -17.53 2.33 1.32
CA LYS A 60 -17.10 2.38 2.71
C LYS A 60 -15.62 2.04 2.86
N TYR A 61 -15.10 1.13 2.02
CA TYR A 61 -13.75 0.56 2.12
C TYR A 61 -12.84 0.94 0.95
N ASN A 62 -13.38 1.59 -0.07
CA ASN A 62 -12.66 1.99 -1.27
C ASN A 62 -12.99 3.44 -1.64
N TYR A 63 -12.02 4.16 -2.19
CA TYR A 63 -12.23 5.50 -2.74
C TYR A 63 -12.97 5.47 -4.09
N LEU A 64 -12.98 4.35 -4.79
CA LEU A 64 -13.63 4.15 -6.11
C LEU A 64 -13.15 5.15 -7.18
N TYR A 65 -11.85 5.41 -7.22
CA TYR A 65 -11.29 6.29 -8.24
C TYR A 65 -11.41 5.69 -9.64
N GLU A 66 -11.52 6.57 -10.61
CA GLU A 66 -11.43 6.27 -12.04
C GLU A 66 -10.50 7.28 -12.71
N THR A 67 -9.82 6.85 -13.78
CA THR A 67 -9.06 7.80 -14.61
C THR A 67 -9.99 8.72 -15.38
N ASP A 68 -9.47 9.80 -15.89
CA ASP A 68 -10.10 10.51 -17.00
C ASP A 68 -10.14 9.61 -18.25
N PRO A 69 -10.96 9.96 -19.26
CA PRO A 69 -10.99 9.18 -20.50
C PRO A 69 -9.60 9.06 -21.12
N GLU A 70 -9.15 7.82 -21.36
CA GLU A 70 -7.84 7.52 -21.93
C GLU A 70 -7.94 7.50 -23.48
N PRO A 71 -7.44 8.51 -24.21
CA PRO A 71 -7.64 8.63 -25.66
C PRO A 71 -7.12 7.43 -26.46
N TYR A 72 -5.99 6.86 -26.03
CA TYR A 72 -5.37 5.69 -26.69
C TYR A 72 -5.98 4.35 -26.28
N MET A 73 -6.99 4.36 -25.41
CA MET A 73 -7.73 3.18 -24.92
C MET A 73 -9.23 3.29 -25.25
N ASN A 74 -9.58 3.83 -26.43
CA ASN A 74 -10.96 4.08 -26.87
C ASN A 74 -11.76 4.99 -25.91
N ASN A 75 -11.12 5.98 -25.33
CA ASN A 75 -11.69 6.89 -24.32
C ASN A 75 -12.27 6.14 -23.09
N ARG A 76 -11.75 4.98 -22.78
CA ARG A 76 -12.17 4.19 -21.63
C ARG A 76 -11.68 4.84 -20.34
N ARG A 77 -12.53 4.85 -19.32
CA ARG A 77 -12.14 5.15 -17.94
C ARG A 77 -11.69 3.87 -17.25
N MET A 78 -10.57 3.94 -16.55
CA MET A 78 -10.01 2.79 -15.83
C MET A 78 -10.36 2.90 -14.36
N PHE A 79 -10.93 1.85 -13.81
CA PHE A 79 -11.19 1.73 -12.38
C PHE A 79 -9.87 1.59 -11.60
N CYS A 80 -9.64 2.48 -10.65
CA CYS A 80 -8.43 2.55 -9.84
C CYS A 80 -8.75 2.33 -8.35
N PRO A 81 -8.98 1.11 -7.89
CA PRO A 81 -9.35 0.85 -6.51
C PRO A 81 -8.21 1.23 -5.56
N ARG A 82 -8.55 1.97 -4.49
CA ARG A 82 -7.62 2.34 -3.41
C ARG A 82 -8.31 2.19 -2.06
N GLY A 83 -7.66 1.46 -1.15
CA GLY A 83 -8.20 1.14 0.17
C GLY A 83 -8.43 2.37 1.03
N LYS A 84 -9.62 2.44 1.62
CA LYS A 84 -10.08 3.48 2.55
C LYS A 84 -10.44 2.82 3.88
N MET A 85 -9.43 2.36 4.59
CA MET A 85 -9.57 1.68 5.89
C MET A 85 -8.19 1.45 6.51
N LEU A 86 -8.14 1.00 7.76
CA LEU A 86 -6.88 0.57 8.37
C LEU A 86 -6.20 -0.51 7.50
N GLY A 87 -4.90 -0.37 7.25
CA GLY A 87 -4.13 -1.17 6.32
C GLY A 87 -4.18 -0.67 4.87
N GLY A 88 -5.06 0.28 4.53
CA GLY A 88 -5.19 0.83 3.18
C GLY A 88 -5.40 -0.26 2.14
N SER A 89 -4.72 -0.16 0.99
CA SER A 89 -4.83 -1.13 -0.10
C SER A 89 -4.33 -2.53 0.25
N SER A 90 -3.48 -2.71 1.27
CA SER A 90 -3.11 -4.05 1.75
C SER A 90 -4.28 -4.83 2.36
N SER A 91 -5.36 -4.13 2.76
CA SER A 91 -6.56 -4.75 3.32
C SER A 91 -7.59 -5.18 2.26
N HIS A 92 -7.36 -4.84 0.95
CA HIS A 92 -8.27 -5.24 -0.14
C HIS A 92 -7.57 -5.61 -1.47
N ASN A 93 -6.23 -5.65 -1.52
CA ASN A 93 -5.49 -6.07 -2.72
C ASN A 93 -5.66 -7.58 -3.01
N GLY A 94 -5.12 -8.04 -4.16
CA GLY A 94 -5.09 -9.45 -4.58
C GLY A 94 -4.13 -10.33 -3.79
N MET A 95 -3.43 -9.80 -2.79
CA MET A 95 -2.53 -10.54 -1.89
C MET A 95 -1.30 -11.15 -2.55
N VAL A 96 -1.01 -10.89 -3.79
CA VAL A 96 0.21 -11.33 -4.44
C VAL A 96 1.40 -10.55 -3.85
N HIS A 97 2.45 -11.28 -3.47
CA HIS A 97 3.66 -10.70 -2.90
C HIS A 97 4.81 -10.77 -3.90
N VAL A 98 5.02 -9.67 -4.60
CA VAL A 98 6.13 -9.47 -5.53
C VAL A 98 6.86 -8.18 -5.17
N ARG A 99 8.20 -8.23 -5.12
CA ARG A 99 9.04 -7.06 -4.92
C ARG A 99 9.25 -6.32 -6.24
N GLY A 100 9.56 -5.03 -6.17
CA GLY A 100 10.09 -4.30 -7.32
C GLY A 100 11.36 -4.97 -7.85
N ASN A 101 11.59 -4.86 -9.16
CA ASN A 101 12.81 -5.36 -9.79
C ASN A 101 14.03 -4.61 -9.26
N ALA A 102 15.18 -5.28 -9.14
CA ALA A 102 16.42 -4.64 -8.69
C ALA A 102 16.77 -3.39 -9.52
N MET A 103 16.51 -3.43 -10.83
CA MET A 103 16.77 -2.31 -11.74
C MET A 103 15.89 -1.09 -11.50
N ASP A 104 14.68 -1.26 -10.93
CA ASP A 104 13.84 -0.11 -10.56
C ASP A 104 14.54 0.74 -9.50
N PHE A 105 15.15 0.09 -8.50
CA PHE A 105 15.89 0.75 -7.44
C PHE A 105 17.24 1.34 -7.93
N GLU A 106 17.92 0.66 -8.84
CA GLU A 106 19.12 1.21 -9.47
C GLU A 106 18.78 2.45 -10.31
N ASN A 107 17.65 2.45 -11.04
CA ASN A 107 17.17 3.63 -11.77
C ASN A 107 16.83 4.80 -10.83
N TRP A 108 16.31 4.53 -9.64
CA TRP A 108 16.10 5.58 -8.63
C TRP A 108 17.44 6.14 -8.13
N ALA A 109 18.41 5.25 -7.86
CA ALA A 109 19.73 5.67 -7.38
C ALA A 109 20.46 6.56 -8.39
N GLN A 110 20.29 6.31 -9.70
CA GLN A 110 20.84 7.14 -10.79
C GLN A 110 20.22 8.56 -10.85
N LYS A 111 19.00 8.74 -10.30
CA LYS A 111 18.32 10.04 -10.18
C LYS A 111 18.62 10.76 -8.86
N ASP A 112 19.89 10.68 -8.38
CA ASP A 112 20.39 11.25 -7.13
C ASP A 112 19.78 10.67 -5.83
N LEU A 113 19.05 9.56 -5.92
CA LEU A 113 18.51 8.84 -4.77
C LEU A 113 19.41 7.67 -4.36
N LYS A 114 20.72 7.91 -4.22
CA LYS A 114 21.77 6.89 -4.03
C LYS A 114 21.50 5.91 -2.88
N SER A 115 20.81 6.35 -1.83
CA SER A 115 20.42 5.49 -0.70
C SER A 115 19.35 4.45 -1.05
N TRP A 116 18.70 4.56 -2.21
CA TRP A 116 17.63 3.70 -2.68
C TRP A 116 18.06 2.61 -3.65
N ASN A 117 19.37 2.40 -3.85
CA ASN A 117 19.85 1.27 -4.65
C ASN A 117 19.43 -0.07 -4.05
N TYR A 118 19.39 -1.14 -4.87
CA TYR A 118 18.88 -2.43 -4.46
C TYR A 118 19.56 -3.01 -3.23
N ASN A 119 20.88 -2.87 -3.12
CA ASN A 119 21.64 -3.38 -1.97
C ASN A 119 21.22 -2.72 -0.65
N ASN A 120 20.83 -1.44 -0.70
CA ASN A 120 20.38 -0.70 0.47
C ASN A 120 18.92 -1.03 0.84
N VAL A 121 18.05 -1.34 -0.13
CA VAL A 121 16.64 -1.66 0.15
C VAL A 121 16.40 -3.14 0.47
N LEU A 122 17.23 -4.06 -0.02
CA LEU A 122 17.10 -5.49 0.22
C LEU A 122 17.01 -5.87 1.72
N PRO A 123 17.82 -5.30 2.63
CA PRO A 123 17.69 -5.57 4.07
C PRO A 123 16.30 -5.22 4.63
N TYR A 124 15.62 -4.20 4.08
CA TYR A 124 14.28 -3.81 4.51
C TYR A 124 13.20 -4.75 3.97
N PHE A 125 13.35 -5.27 2.74
CA PHE A 125 12.49 -6.34 2.25
C PHE A 125 12.58 -7.57 3.14
N LYS A 126 13.81 -8.01 3.45
CA LYS A 126 14.04 -9.14 4.36
C LYS A 126 13.49 -8.88 5.76
N LYS A 127 13.67 -7.67 6.30
CA LYS A 127 13.14 -7.26 7.62
C LYS A 127 11.62 -7.29 7.70
N SER A 128 10.92 -7.12 6.57
CA SER A 128 9.46 -7.07 6.53
C SER A 128 8.80 -8.43 6.43
N GLU A 129 9.39 -9.39 5.75
CA GLU A 129 8.74 -10.66 5.40
C GLU A 129 9.12 -11.84 6.32
N SER A 130 8.25 -12.84 6.33
CA SER A 130 8.52 -14.12 6.96
C SER A 130 8.04 -15.25 6.05
N ILE A 131 9.00 -15.93 5.40
CA ILE A 131 8.81 -17.13 4.61
C ILE A 131 10.04 -18.02 4.76
N SER A 132 9.85 -19.32 5.00
CA SER A 132 10.95 -20.27 5.21
C SER A 132 11.25 -21.11 3.97
N GLY A 133 12.42 -21.76 3.97
CA GLY A 133 12.82 -22.71 2.93
C GLY A 133 13.36 -22.07 1.66
N LEU A 134 13.71 -20.79 1.66
CA LEU A 134 14.26 -20.06 0.52
C LEU A 134 15.65 -19.50 0.81
N ASP A 135 16.34 -19.02 -0.24
CA ASP A 135 17.71 -18.47 -0.12
C ASP A 135 17.76 -17.26 0.83
N SER A 136 18.40 -17.44 1.98
CA SER A 136 18.56 -16.42 2.99
C SER A 136 19.35 -15.18 2.54
N LYS A 137 20.04 -15.23 1.41
CA LYS A 137 20.63 -14.04 0.80
C LYS A 137 19.58 -13.01 0.42
N TYR A 138 18.45 -13.46 -0.10
CA TYR A 138 17.36 -12.61 -0.61
C TYR A 138 16.13 -12.60 0.30
N ARG A 139 15.87 -13.68 1.02
CA ARG A 139 14.63 -13.91 1.77
C ARG A 139 14.87 -13.96 3.28
N SER A 140 13.79 -13.91 4.06
CA SER A 140 13.83 -14.00 5.53
C SER A 140 12.59 -14.70 6.08
N ASP A 141 12.76 -15.35 7.25
CA ASP A 141 11.67 -15.99 8.01
C ASP A 141 11.32 -15.27 9.31
N ASN A 142 11.93 -14.10 9.57
CA ASN A 142 11.87 -13.39 10.85
C ASN A 142 11.05 -12.09 10.85
N GLY A 143 10.49 -11.69 9.69
CA GLY A 143 9.71 -10.47 9.60
C GLY A 143 8.27 -10.63 10.11
N PRO A 144 7.55 -9.53 10.34
CA PRO A 144 6.17 -9.58 10.82
C PRO A 144 5.16 -9.99 9.76
N LEU A 145 5.44 -9.76 8.46
CA LEU A 145 4.55 -10.11 7.35
C LEU A 145 4.73 -11.59 7.00
N LYS A 146 3.85 -12.43 7.50
CA LYS A 146 3.85 -13.86 7.20
C LYS A 146 3.32 -14.11 5.81
N LEU A 147 4.10 -14.83 5.02
CA LEU A 147 3.77 -15.21 3.65
C LEU A 147 3.51 -16.71 3.55
N SER A 148 2.76 -17.10 2.55
CA SER A 148 2.69 -18.48 2.09
C SER A 148 2.90 -18.54 0.58
N ARG A 149 3.46 -19.62 0.12
CA ARG A 149 3.52 -19.94 -1.33
C ARG A 149 2.23 -20.59 -1.74
N SER A 150 1.71 -20.23 -2.91
CA SER A 150 0.60 -20.95 -3.53
C SER A 150 0.96 -22.42 -3.65
N SER A 151 0.06 -23.31 -3.23
CA SER A 151 0.32 -24.74 -3.30
C SER A 151 0.15 -25.27 -4.72
N GLU A 152 0.94 -26.25 -5.09
CA GLU A 152 0.75 -27.08 -6.30
C GLU A 152 -0.52 -27.95 -6.22
N GLY A 153 -1.34 -27.78 -5.18
CA GLY A 153 -2.53 -28.60 -4.94
C GLY A 153 -3.64 -28.45 -5.99
N ASN A 154 -3.59 -27.40 -6.83
CA ASN A 154 -4.48 -27.26 -7.95
C ASN A 154 -3.85 -27.87 -9.20
N VAL A 155 -4.54 -28.82 -9.83
CA VAL A 155 -4.08 -29.49 -11.06
C VAL A 155 -3.74 -28.50 -12.18
N LEU A 156 -4.45 -27.38 -12.28
CA LEU A 156 -4.20 -26.34 -13.29
C LEU A 156 -2.85 -25.63 -13.07
N SER A 157 -2.43 -25.43 -11.82
CA SER A 157 -1.12 -24.84 -11.53
C SER A 157 0.01 -25.73 -12.04
N LYS A 158 -0.09 -27.04 -11.81
CA LYS A 158 0.89 -28.01 -12.31
C LYS A 158 0.93 -28.04 -13.83
N VAL A 159 -0.24 -28.18 -14.49
CA VAL A 159 -0.35 -28.20 -15.96
C VAL A 159 0.19 -26.90 -16.58
N TYR A 160 -0.02 -25.75 -15.92
CA TYR A 160 0.49 -24.47 -16.39
C TYR A 160 2.03 -24.42 -16.39
N LEU A 161 2.66 -24.91 -15.31
CA LEU A 161 4.12 -24.98 -15.23
C LEU A 161 4.70 -25.98 -16.25
N GLU A 162 4.08 -27.17 -16.39
CA GLU A 162 4.47 -28.14 -17.39
C GLU A 162 4.37 -27.59 -18.83
N ALA A 163 3.31 -26.83 -19.12
CA ALA A 163 3.15 -26.17 -20.42
C ALA A 163 4.22 -25.10 -20.68
N ALA A 164 4.63 -24.36 -19.64
CA ALA A 164 5.70 -23.39 -19.75
C ALA A 164 7.05 -24.06 -20.09
N GLU A 165 7.39 -25.17 -19.41
CA GLU A 165 8.59 -25.96 -19.72
C GLU A 165 8.56 -26.53 -21.15
N GLN A 166 7.42 -27.09 -21.59
CA GLN A 166 7.23 -27.57 -22.94
C GLN A 166 7.40 -26.47 -24.00
N ALA A 167 7.04 -25.25 -23.67
CA ALA A 167 7.24 -24.08 -24.51
C ALA A 167 8.65 -23.48 -24.44
N GLY A 168 9.56 -24.07 -23.65
CA GLY A 168 10.96 -23.65 -23.51
C GLY A 168 11.20 -22.51 -22.54
N TYR A 169 10.22 -22.20 -21.69
CA TYR A 169 10.40 -21.19 -20.65
C TYR A 169 11.02 -21.77 -19.38
N GLU A 170 11.76 -20.95 -18.68
CA GLU A 170 12.38 -21.29 -17.40
C GLU A 170 11.36 -21.30 -16.26
N ILE A 171 11.42 -22.34 -15.43
CA ILE A 171 10.65 -22.37 -14.18
C ILE A 171 11.44 -21.67 -13.09
N ASN A 172 10.82 -20.66 -12.49
CA ASN A 172 11.38 -19.86 -11.41
C ASN A 172 10.70 -20.21 -10.08
N ASN A 173 11.46 -20.80 -9.19
CA ASN A 173 10.96 -21.21 -7.88
C ASN A 173 10.94 -20.08 -6.85
N ASP A 174 11.52 -18.92 -7.13
CA ASP A 174 11.50 -17.75 -6.25
C ASP A 174 11.63 -16.43 -7.01
N MET A 175 10.50 -15.87 -7.43
CA MET A 175 10.43 -14.57 -8.14
C MET A 175 10.90 -13.37 -7.29
N ASN A 176 11.05 -13.54 -5.99
CA ASN A 176 11.60 -12.52 -5.09
C ASN A 176 13.05 -12.79 -4.68
N GLY A 177 13.68 -13.81 -5.31
CA GLY A 177 15.07 -14.20 -5.11
C GLY A 177 16.04 -13.46 -6.03
N TYR A 178 17.01 -14.22 -6.55
CA TYR A 178 18.06 -13.67 -7.43
C TYR A 178 17.52 -13.19 -8.79
N LYS A 179 16.58 -13.92 -9.38
CA LYS A 179 16.00 -13.63 -10.69
C LYS A 179 14.49 -13.51 -10.58
N GLN A 180 13.90 -12.54 -11.22
CA GLN A 180 12.46 -12.30 -11.18
C GLN A 180 11.74 -12.95 -12.37
N GLU A 181 12.40 -13.05 -13.52
CA GLU A 181 11.84 -13.63 -14.74
C GLU A 181 11.62 -15.13 -14.64
N GLY A 182 10.62 -15.63 -15.36
CA GLY A 182 10.27 -17.03 -15.47
C GLY A 182 8.83 -17.33 -15.07
N PHE A 183 8.48 -18.62 -15.14
CA PHE A 183 7.17 -19.11 -14.73
C PHE A 183 7.28 -19.75 -13.35
N GLY A 184 6.36 -19.41 -12.46
CA GLY A 184 6.42 -19.95 -11.10
C GLY A 184 5.16 -19.68 -10.30
N LEU A 185 5.09 -20.27 -9.12
CA LEU A 185 4.04 -20.01 -8.15
C LEU A 185 4.35 -18.74 -7.36
N MET A 186 3.35 -17.87 -7.22
CA MET A 186 3.50 -16.62 -6.49
C MET A 186 3.44 -16.84 -4.99
N ASP A 187 4.25 -16.07 -4.26
CA ASP A 187 4.07 -15.89 -2.83
C ASP A 187 2.84 -15.02 -2.57
N THR A 188 2.17 -15.26 -1.47
CA THR A 188 0.96 -14.54 -1.10
C THR A 188 1.03 -13.99 0.33
N THR A 189 0.41 -12.82 0.55
CA THR A 189 0.18 -12.26 1.88
C THR A 189 -1.02 -12.92 2.55
N ILE A 190 -1.04 -14.26 2.55
CA ILE A 190 -2.03 -15.10 3.21
C ILE A 190 -1.29 -16.01 4.17
N PHE A 191 -1.77 -16.13 5.40
CA PHE A 191 -1.24 -17.06 6.39
C PHE A 191 -2.34 -17.59 7.28
N GLY A 192 -2.37 -18.91 7.48
CA GLY A 192 -3.45 -19.56 8.23
C GLY A 192 -4.86 -19.28 7.66
N GLY A 193 -4.97 -19.22 6.32
CA GLY A 193 -6.23 -18.94 5.62
C GLY A 193 -6.73 -17.50 5.74
N LYS A 194 -5.91 -16.58 6.27
CA LYS A 194 -6.29 -15.17 6.48
C LYS A 194 -5.32 -14.22 5.80
N ARG A 195 -5.86 -13.10 5.28
CA ARG A 195 -5.08 -11.98 4.77
C ARG A 195 -4.13 -11.43 5.83
N GLN A 196 -2.91 -11.16 5.44
CA GLN A 196 -1.87 -10.51 6.22
C GLN A 196 -1.70 -9.06 5.75
N SER A 197 -2.70 -8.20 6.02
CA SER A 197 -2.57 -6.77 5.75
C SER A 197 -1.57 -6.12 6.71
N THR A 198 -1.08 -4.94 6.37
CA THR A 198 -0.17 -4.19 7.26
C THR A 198 -0.84 -3.75 8.56
N SER A 199 -2.16 -3.56 8.57
CA SER A 199 -2.88 -3.36 9.83
C SER A 199 -2.80 -4.58 10.74
N VAL A 200 -2.97 -5.79 10.19
CA VAL A 200 -2.89 -7.06 10.95
C VAL A 200 -1.47 -7.30 11.46
N THR A 201 -0.48 -7.06 10.62
CA THR A 201 0.91 -7.44 10.91
C THR A 201 1.69 -6.40 11.71
N TYR A 202 1.38 -5.11 11.54
CA TYR A 202 2.12 -4.03 12.20
C TYR A 202 1.27 -3.24 13.20
N LEU A 203 0.02 -2.88 12.85
CA LEU A 203 -0.77 -1.96 13.68
C LEU A 203 -1.51 -2.66 14.82
N HIS A 204 -2.24 -3.75 14.56
CA HIS A 204 -3.03 -4.44 15.57
C HIS A 204 -2.19 -4.90 16.77
N PRO A 205 -0.95 -5.41 16.61
CA PRO A 205 -0.12 -5.81 17.76
C PRO A 205 0.21 -4.66 18.72
N VAL A 206 0.19 -3.40 18.24
CA VAL A 206 0.65 -2.23 19.00
C VAL A 206 -0.44 -1.19 19.24
N ILE A 207 -1.64 -1.36 18.73
CA ILE A 207 -2.72 -0.38 18.77
C ILE A 207 -3.15 0.03 20.19
N LYS A 208 -2.78 -0.78 21.19
CA LYS A 208 -3.05 -0.54 22.61
C LYS A 208 -1.92 0.20 23.34
N ARG A 209 -0.84 0.56 22.67
CA ARG A 209 0.23 1.37 23.28
C ARG A 209 -0.33 2.72 23.72
N LYS A 210 0.03 3.15 24.94
CA LYS A 210 -0.49 4.41 25.53
C LYS A 210 -0.07 5.65 24.75
N ASN A 211 1.08 5.59 24.09
CA ASN A 211 1.68 6.65 23.31
C ASN A 211 1.31 6.59 21.80
N LEU A 212 0.40 5.69 21.39
CA LEU A 212 -0.13 5.60 20.04
C LEU A 212 -1.63 5.86 20.03
N LYS A 213 -2.04 6.97 19.44
CA LYS A 213 -3.46 7.29 19.20
C LYS A 213 -3.81 7.03 17.74
N VAL A 214 -4.80 6.19 17.50
CA VAL A 214 -5.32 5.89 16.16
C VAL A 214 -6.75 6.42 16.06
N ILE A 215 -6.99 7.31 15.10
CA ILE A 215 -8.32 7.83 14.81
C ILE A 215 -8.75 7.45 13.40
N THR A 216 -9.96 6.93 13.28
CA THR A 216 -10.55 6.47 12.01
C THR A 216 -11.75 7.30 11.63
N LYS A 217 -12.22 7.18 10.36
CA LYS A 217 -13.32 7.99 9.82
C LYS A 217 -13.03 9.51 9.96
N THR A 218 -11.77 9.86 9.79
CA THR A 218 -11.23 11.20 9.99
C THR A 218 -10.48 11.64 8.74
N VAL A 219 -10.97 12.68 8.08
CA VAL A 219 -10.41 13.19 6.84
C VAL A 219 -9.49 14.36 7.15
N VAL A 220 -8.24 14.28 6.73
CA VAL A 220 -7.30 15.41 6.74
C VAL A 220 -7.55 16.25 5.51
N HIS A 221 -7.76 17.53 5.69
CA HIS A 221 -8.06 18.50 4.63
C HIS A 221 -6.84 19.29 4.19
N LYS A 222 -5.95 19.57 5.14
CA LYS A 222 -4.79 20.44 4.89
C LYS A 222 -3.65 20.13 5.86
N ILE A 223 -2.42 20.21 5.37
CA ILE A 223 -1.22 20.32 6.19
C ILE A 223 -1.01 21.81 6.50
N MET A 224 -0.92 22.16 7.77
CA MET A 224 -0.64 23.51 8.20
C MET A 224 0.86 23.81 8.04
N ILE A 225 1.18 24.83 7.27
CA ILE A 225 2.55 25.21 6.94
C ILE A 225 2.79 26.64 7.45
N GLU A 226 3.76 26.79 8.35
CA GLU A 226 4.18 28.08 8.91
C GLU A 226 5.70 28.20 8.72
N ASN A 227 6.15 29.33 8.21
CA ASN A 227 7.58 29.60 7.98
C ASN A 227 8.30 28.45 7.21
N ASN A 228 7.66 27.91 6.16
CA ASN A 228 8.13 26.77 5.36
C ASN A 228 8.30 25.46 6.15
N LYS A 229 7.65 25.32 7.29
CA LYS A 229 7.64 24.11 8.11
C LYS A 229 6.22 23.60 8.27
N ALA A 230 6.01 22.28 8.09
CA ALA A 230 4.76 21.63 8.45
C ALA A 230 4.64 21.57 9.98
N VAL A 231 3.63 22.23 10.54
CA VAL A 231 3.44 22.36 12.00
C VAL A 231 2.27 21.53 12.52
N GLY A 232 1.41 21.01 11.65
CA GLY A 232 0.25 20.24 12.05
C GLY A 232 -0.68 19.95 10.88
N VAL A 233 -1.90 19.55 11.20
CA VAL A 233 -2.94 19.26 10.20
C VAL A 233 -4.31 19.77 10.64
N GLU A 234 -5.10 20.22 9.65
CA GLU A 234 -6.53 20.43 9.76
C GLU A 234 -7.25 19.16 9.32
N TYR A 235 -8.16 18.68 10.16
CA TYR A 235 -8.94 17.46 9.87
C TYR A 235 -10.39 17.59 10.29
N SER A 236 -11.24 16.69 9.81
CA SER A 236 -12.61 16.57 10.29
C SER A 236 -12.96 15.15 10.71
N GLN A 237 -13.72 15.04 11.79
CA GLN A 237 -14.37 13.81 12.22
C GLN A 237 -15.88 14.05 12.24
N GLY A 238 -16.60 13.49 11.26
CA GLY A 238 -17.98 13.87 11.01
C GLY A 238 -18.11 15.32 10.58
N LYS A 239 -18.89 16.14 11.31
CA LYS A 239 -19.09 17.56 11.00
C LYS A 239 -18.11 18.50 11.73
N ARG A 240 -17.31 17.97 12.64
CA ARG A 240 -16.41 18.78 13.48
C ARG A 240 -15.06 18.92 12.79
N LYS A 241 -14.64 20.17 12.56
CA LYS A 241 -13.29 20.50 12.11
C LYS A 241 -12.41 20.79 13.34
N GLU A 242 -11.21 20.26 13.31
CA GLU A 242 -10.22 20.39 14.37
C GLU A 242 -8.82 20.56 13.78
N GLU A 243 -7.93 21.11 14.59
CA GLU A 243 -6.50 21.18 14.30
C GLU A 243 -5.72 20.39 15.33
N VAL A 244 -4.59 19.83 14.91
CA VAL A 244 -3.64 19.15 15.78
C VAL A 244 -2.22 19.47 15.31
N TYR A 245 -1.32 19.67 16.27
CA TYR A 245 0.04 20.15 16.03
C TYR A 245 1.06 19.01 16.20
N ALA A 246 2.09 19.03 15.36
CA ALA A 246 3.23 18.12 15.42
C ALA A 246 4.45 18.87 16.00
N GLU A 247 5.07 18.29 17.02
CA GLU A 247 6.30 18.84 17.61
C GLU A 247 7.52 18.54 16.73
N ASN A 248 7.58 17.32 16.15
CA ASN A 248 8.68 16.89 15.33
C ASN A 248 8.32 16.94 13.83
N GLU A 249 7.38 16.06 13.38
CA GLU A 249 7.08 15.91 11.96
C GLU A 249 5.61 15.57 11.69
N VAL A 250 5.13 16.02 10.53
CA VAL A 250 3.94 15.54 9.85
C VAL A 250 4.38 14.58 8.75
N ILE A 251 3.95 13.32 8.82
CA ILE A 251 4.33 12.27 7.90
C ILE A 251 3.15 11.95 6.97
N LEU A 252 3.33 12.16 5.68
CA LEU A 252 2.31 11.93 4.67
C LEU A 252 2.41 10.52 4.09
N SER A 253 1.42 9.68 4.39
CA SER A 253 1.33 8.26 3.98
C SER A 253 -0.02 7.92 3.34
N ALA A 254 -0.63 8.89 2.64
CA ALA A 254 -1.98 8.77 2.08
C ALA A 254 -2.05 8.03 0.72
N GLY A 255 -0.92 7.48 0.26
CA GLY A 255 -0.80 6.75 -1.01
C GLY A 255 -0.53 7.65 -2.22
N ALA A 256 -0.31 7.03 -3.38
CA ALA A 256 0.20 7.68 -4.58
C ALA A 256 -0.76 8.75 -5.16
N ILE A 257 -2.06 8.65 -4.90
CA ILE A 257 -3.07 9.60 -5.39
C ILE A 257 -3.36 10.68 -4.35
N ASN A 258 -3.62 10.30 -3.09
CA ASN A 258 -4.06 11.26 -2.09
C ASN A 258 -2.90 12.08 -1.48
N SER A 259 -1.67 11.56 -1.50
CA SER A 259 -0.53 12.31 -0.98
C SER A 259 -0.24 13.57 -1.80
N PRO A 260 -0.09 13.49 -3.13
CA PRO A 260 0.07 14.71 -3.93
C PRO A 260 -1.15 15.62 -3.90
N GLN A 261 -2.37 15.08 -3.86
CA GLN A 261 -3.58 15.88 -3.68
C GLN A 261 -3.53 16.71 -2.39
N LEU A 262 -3.18 16.08 -1.27
CA LEU A 262 -3.11 16.79 0.02
C LEU A 262 -1.98 17.82 0.06
N LEU A 263 -0.85 17.54 -0.59
CA LEU A 263 0.23 18.52 -0.76
C LEU A 263 -0.27 19.74 -1.53
N MET A 264 -0.94 19.55 -2.66
CA MET A 264 -1.49 20.63 -3.47
C MET A 264 -2.55 21.44 -2.71
N LEU A 265 -3.47 20.79 -2.01
CA LEU A 265 -4.45 21.45 -1.13
C LEU A 265 -3.78 22.23 0.00
N SER A 266 -2.55 21.90 0.33
CA SER A 266 -1.74 22.58 1.35
C SER A 266 -0.78 23.61 0.76
N GLY A 267 -0.89 23.95 -0.54
CA GLY A 267 -0.09 24.96 -1.21
C GLY A 267 1.31 24.48 -1.66
N VAL A 268 1.54 23.17 -1.71
CA VAL A 268 2.79 22.56 -2.21
C VAL A 268 2.51 21.82 -3.50
N GLY A 269 2.92 22.38 -4.64
CA GLY A 269 2.64 21.81 -5.95
C GLY A 269 3.00 22.74 -7.10
N PRO A 270 2.57 22.44 -8.34
CA PRO A 270 2.78 23.31 -9.50
C PRO A 270 2.09 24.66 -9.29
N ALA A 271 2.88 25.74 -9.22
CA ALA A 271 2.38 27.05 -8.80
C ALA A 271 1.25 27.60 -9.68
N ASP A 272 1.32 27.38 -10.99
CA ASP A 272 0.32 27.90 -11.92
C ASP A 272 -1.02 27.17 -11.74
N HIS A 273 -0.98 25.84 -11.63
CA HIS A 273 -2.16 25.03 -11.32
C HIS A 273 -2.81 25.40 -9.97
N LEU A 274 -1.99 25.65 -8.93
CA LEU A 274 -2.53 26.06 -7.64
C LEU A 274 -3.21 27.44 -7.70
N LYS A 275 -2.64 28.38 -8.45
CA LYS A 275 -3.23 29.72 -8.65
C LYS A 275 -4.56 29.66 -9.41
N GLU A 276 -4.67 28.78 -10.44
CA GLU A 276 -5.93 28.56 -11.17
C GLU A 276 -7.07 28.08 -10.26
N LEU A 277 -6.73 27.42 -9.15
CA LEU A 277 -7.66 26.91 -8.14
C LEU A 277 -7.79 27.83 -6.89
N ASP A 278 -7.26 29.04 -6.93
CA ASP A 278 -7.23 29.99 -5.82
C ASP A 278 -6.57 29.42 -4.54
N ILE A 279 -5.61 28.49 -4.69
CA ILE A 279 -4.85 27.91 -3.58
C ILE A 279 -3.56 28.72 -3.37
N PRO A 280 -3.32 29.28 -2.18
CA PRO A 280 -2.08 29.99 -1.87
C PRO A 280 -0.85 29.09 -2.03
N VAL A 281 0.16 29.57 -2.78
CA VAL A 281 1.38 28.81 -3.06
C VAL A 281 2.39 29.01 -1.93
N HIS A 282 2.67 27.95 -1.17
CA HIS A 282 3.75 27.90 -0.19
C HIS A 282 5.07 27.43 -0.81
N CYS A 283 5.00 26.46 -1.70
CA CYS A 283 6.17 25.91 -2.38
C CYS A 283 5.82 25.50 -3.83
N ASN A 284 6.55 26.05 -4.81
CA ASN A 284 6.42 25.65 -6.21
C ASN A 284 7.19 24.33 -6.43
N SER A 285 6.49 23.21 -6.37
CA SER A 285 7.02 21.87 -6.62
C SER A 285 6.36 21.24 -7.83
N LYS A 286 6.96 21.40 -9.01
CA LYS A 286 6.38 21.00 -10.30
C LYS A 286 6.12 19.50 -10.43
N GLY A 287 6.84 18.65 -9.67
CA GLY A 287 6.69 17.19 -9.75
C GLY A 287 5.55 16.63 -8.89
N VAL A 288 4.92 17.45 -8.05
CA VAL A 288 3.81 16.99 -7.20
C VAL A 288 2.56 16.77 -8.07
N GLY A 289 2.05 15.54 -8.07
CA GLY A 289 0.91 15.12 -8.89
C GLY A 289 1.27 14.69 -10.31
N GLU A 290 2.55 14.73 -10.66
CA GLU A 290 3.05 14.37 -11.97
C GLU A 290 3.74 12.99 -11.97
N ASN A 291 3.95 12.44 -13.18
CA ASN A 291 4.74 11.24 -13.43
C ASN A 291 4.25 9.99 -12.66
N LEU A 292 2.93 9.83 -12.50
CA LEU A 292 2.35 8.60 -11.97
C LEU A 292 2.72 7.43 -12.88
N GLN A 293 3.30 6.39 -12.32
CA GLN A 293 3.67 5.15 -13.01
C GLN A 293 3.03 3.96 -12.30
N ASP A 294 2.66 2.95 -13.08
CA ASP A 294 2.18 1.67 -12.58
C ASP A 294 2.75 0.54 -13.45
N HIS A 295 2.79 -0.68 -12.90
CA HIS A 295 3.22 -1.86 -13.65
C HIS A 295 2.07 -2.38 -14.52
N LEU A 296 2.39 -2.65 -15.80
CA LEU A 296 1.43 -3.25 -16.72
C LEU A 296 1.19 -4.71 -16.32
N GLU A 297 -0.08 -5.04 -16.18
CA GLU A 297 -0.53 -6.41 -15.90
C GLU A 297 -1.46 -6.89 -17.02
N THR A 298 -1.29 -8.13 -17.46
CA THR A 298 -2.12 -8.76 -18.49
C THR A 298 -2.64 -10.10 -18.02
N TYR A 299 -3.94 -10.30 -18.16
CA TYR A 299 -4.61 -11.57 -17.85
C TYR A 299 -4.84 -12.37 -19.12
N LEU A 300 -4.30 -13.57 -19.19
CA LEU A 300 -4.62 -14.53 -20.24
C LEU A 300 -5.65 -15.51 -19.70
N GLN A 301 -6.81 -15.58 -20.34
CA GLN A 301 -7.90 -16.46 -19.93
C GLN A 301 -8.15 -17.53 -20.97
N TYR A 302 -8.28 -18.77 -20.48
CA TYR A 302 -8.61 -19.92 -21.29
C TYR A 302 -9.86 -20.60 -20.73
N GLU A 303 -10.73 -21.08 -21.61
CA GLU A 303 -11.84 -21.95 -21.24
C GLU A 303 -11.32 -23.33 -20.86
N CYS A 304 -11.73 -23.80 -19.68
CA CYS A 304 -11.35 -25.14 -19.23
C CYS A 304 -12.44 -26.15 -19.61
N THR A 305 -12.06 -27.14 -20.40
CA THR A 305 -12.98 -28.20 -20.87
C THR A 305 -13.31 -29.25 -19.82
N LYS A 306 -12.61 -29.26 -18.68
CA LYS A 306 -12.81 -30.18 -17.56
C LYS A 306 -13.27 -29.43 -16.30
N PRO A 307 -14.09 -30.03 -15.43
CA PRO A 307 -14.59 -29.38 -14.23
C PRO A 307 -13.55 -29.33 -13.09
N VAL A 308 -12.36 -28.78 -13.37
CA VAL A 308 -11.23 -28.70 -12.43
C VAL A 308 -10.92 -27.27 -11.96
N THR A 309 -11.73 -26.29 -12.40
CA THR A 309 -11.57 -24.90 -11.99
C THR A 309 -12.19 -24.65 -10.61
N LEU A 310 -11.79 -23.57 -9.94
CA LEU A 310 -12.39 -23.13 -8.68
C LEU A 310 -13.78 -22.50 -8.87
N TYR A 311 -14.28 -22.37 -10.11
CA TYR A 311 -15.57 -21.72 -10.42
C TYR A 311 -16.73 -22.36 -9.68
N THR A 312 -16.76 -23.69 -9.61
CA THR A 312 -17.81 -24.45 -8.89
C THR A 312 -17.78 -24.20 -7.37
N SER A 313 -16.66 -23.79 -6.82
CA SER A 313 -16.54 -23.45 -5.38
C SER A 313 -17.16 -22.12 -5.02
N TYR A 314 -17.45 -21.25 -6.00
CA TYR A 314 -18.12 -19.96 -5.81
C TYR A 314 -19.65 -20.04 -5.88
N ASN A 315 -20.16 -21.10 -6.47
CA ASN A 315 -21.61 -21.40 -6.53
C ASN A 315 -21.83 -22.77 -5.89
N PRO A 316 -22.03 -22.84 -4.56
CA PRO A 316 -22.39 -24.08 -3.88
C PRO A 316 -23.78 -24.58 -4.23
#